data_114b3f0c89f01346454684f3afb99438
#
_entry.id   114b3f0c89f01346454684f3afb99438
#
_cell.length_a   1.000
_cell.length_b   1.000
_cell.length_c   1.000
_cell.angle_alpha   90.00
_cell.angle_beta   90.00
_cell.angle_gamma   90.00
#
_symmetry.space_group_name_H-M   'P 1'
#
loop_
_entity.id
_entity.type
_entity.pdbx_description
1 polymer ?
#
loop_
_entity_poly.entity_id
_entity_poly.type
_entity_poly.pdbx_seq_one_letter_code
_entity_poly.pdbx_strand_id
1 'polypeptide(L)'
;MHKHDLVYLTEDASHDAAIEHINEEAFGPGRHTRAAARIREQGPHDLSLSFICADDGETIASVRMTAVQAGSVNGHLLGPLAVRPSHKGRGIGRELVRIAIDAARRKGSEAVILVGDPPYYCPLGFERVAHNAITFPGPVDPSRVLVVPLVEDAHSRLKGTIGWRK
;
A
#
# COMPACT_ATOMS: atom_id res chain seq x y z
N MET A 1 -19.52 16.13 23.77
CA MET A 1 -18.66 16.00 22.60
C MET A 1 -18.27 14.52 22.42
N HIS A 2 -18.84 13.88 21.40
CA HIS A 2 -18.51 12.49 21.14
C HIS A 2 -17.12 12.38 20.55
N LYS A 3 -16.25 11.71 21.28
CA LYS A 3 -14.95 11.34 20.76
C LYS A 3 -15.18 10.12 19.87
N HIS A 4 -14.95 10.28 18.55
CA HIS A 4 -15.05 9.16 17.64
C HIS A 4 -13.97 8.14 17.99
N ASP A 5 -14.38 6.93 18.30
CA ASP A 5 -13.48 5.83 18.59
C ASP A 5 -12.99 5.21 17.27
N LEU A 6 -11.79 5.62 16.85
CA LEU A 6 -11.13 5.03 15.69
C LEU A 6 -10.46 3.73 16.11
N VAL A 7 -10.78 2.66 15.39
CA VAL A 7 -10.20 1.34 15.62
C VAL A 7 -9.51 0.87 14.36
N TYR A 8 -8.28 0.40 14.50
CA TYR A 8 -7.49 -0.16 13.40
C TYR A 8 -7.50 -1.68 13.52
N LEU A 9 -7.95 -2.35 12.46
CA LEU A 9 -8.13 -3.79 12.44
C LEU A 9 -7.48 -4.40 11.20
N THR A 10 -7.07 -5.66 11.33
CA THR A 10 -6.66 -6.44 10.17
C THR A 10 -7.86 -6.67 9.26
N GLU A 11 -7.68 -6.53 7.95
CA GLU A 11 -8.74 -6.75 6.98
C GLU A 11 -9.18 -8.22 6.99
N ASP A 12 -10.50 -8.45 6.87
CA ASP A 12 -11.06 -9.77 6.59
C ASP A 12 -12.11 -9.65 5.48
N ALA A 13 -12.67 -10.79 5.07
CA ALA A 13 -13.59 -10.84 3.94
C ALA A 13 -14.84 -9.97 4.14
N SER A 14 -15.26 -9.73 5.39
CA SER A 14 -16.45 -8.91 5.67
C SER A 14 -16.24 -7.42 5.32
N HIS A 15 -14.99 -6.98 5.18
CA HIS A 15 -14.65 -5.60 4.85
C HIS A 15 -14.64 -5.31 3.35
N ASP A 16 -14.66 -6.36 2.50
CA ASP A 16 -14.41 -6.21 1.07
C ASP A 16 -15.33 -5.21 0.36
N ALA A 17 -16.63 -5.29 0.61
CA ALA A 17 -17.58 -4.38 -0.03
C ALA A 17 -17.34 -2.92 0.35
N ALA A 18 -17.06 -2.65 1.63
CA ALA A 18 -16.77 -1.29 2.11
C ALA A 18 -15.47 -0.77 1.50
N ILE A 19 -14.44 -1.60 1.43
CA ILE A 19 -13.14 -1.24 0.85
C ILE A 19 -13.28 -0.90 -0.63
N GLU A 20 -14.02 -1.70 -1.40
CA GLU A 20 -14.27 -1.43 -2.82
C GLU A 20 -14.97 -0.08 -3.00
N HIS A 21 -15.97 0.20 -2.18
CA HIS A 21 -16.68 1.48 -2.21
C HIS A 21 -15.75 2.66 -1.90
N ILE A 22 -14.91 2.53 -0.89
CA ILE A 22 -13.94 3.58 -0.50
C ILE A 22 -12.94 3.83 -1.64
N ASN A 23 -12.43 2.78 -2.25
CA ASN A 23 -11.48 2.89 -3.36
C ASN A 23 -12.13 3.53 -4.59
N GLU A 24 -13.36 3.16 -4.91
CA GLU A 24 -14.09 3.77 -6.01
C GLU A 24 -14.33 5.27 -5.78
N GLU A 25 -14.72 5.63 -4.57
CA GLU A 25 -14.91 7.03 -4.18
C GLU A 25 -13.61 7.84 -4.28
N ALA A 26 -12.48 7.25 -3.89
CA ALA A 26 -11.19 7.93 -3.88
C ALA A 26 -10.54 8.03 -5.26
N PHE A 27 -10.65 7.01 -6.09
CA PHE A 27 -9.88 6.88 -7.32
C PHE A 27 -10.72 6.82 -8.60
N GLY A 28 -12.00 6.53 -8.50
CA GLY A 28 -12.89 6.38 -9.64
C GLY A 28 -12.59 5.16 -10.49
N PRO A 29 -13.25 5.02 -11.66
CA PRO A 29 -13.07 3.84 -12.53
C PRO A 29 -11.66 3.74 -13.13
N GLY A 30 -10.94 4.83 -13.27
CA GLY A 30 -9.57 4.84 -13.80
C GLY A 30 -8.55 4.09 -12.95
N ARG A 31 -8.90 3.71 -11.71
CA ARG A 31 -7.99 2.99 -10.81
C ARG A 31 -7.48 1.67 -11.38
N HIS A 32 -8.26 1.02 -12.23
CA HIS A 32 -7.90 -0.27 -12.82
C HIS A 32 -6.86 -0.17 -13.95
N THR A 33 -6.58 1.02 -14.45
CA THR A 33 -5.61 1.23 -15.53
C THR A 33 -4.21 1.56 -15.02
N ARG A 34 -4.06 1.78 -13.72
CA ARG A 34 -2.75 2.13 -13.12
C ARG A 34 -1.81 0.93 -13.12
N ALA A 35 -0.51 1.19 -13.28
CA ALA A 35 0.51 0.15 -13.30
C ALA A 35 0.48 -0.76 -12.07
N ALA A 36 0.30 -0.18 -10.88
CA ALA A 36 0.20 -0.95 -9.64
C ALA A 36 -1.03 -1.86 -9.62
N ALA A 37 -2.16 -1.41 -10.20
CA ALA A 37 -3.36 -2.22 -10.29
C ALA A 37 -3.13 -3.48 -11.13
N ARG A 38 -2.31 -3.39 -12.16
CA ARG A 38 -1.98 -4.56 -13.00
C ARG A 38 -1.24 -5.65 -12.23
N ILE A 39 -0.40 -5.26 -11.28
CA ILE A 39 0.26 -6.23 -10.39
C ILE A 39 -0.79 -6.91 -9.49
N ARG A 40 -1.74 -6.14 -8.97
CA ARG A 40 -2.80 -6.67 -8.09
C ARG A 40 -3.73 -7.65 -8.82
N GLU A 41 -3.86 -7.53 -10.13
CA GLU A 41 -4.63 -8.46 -10.95
C GLU A 41 -3.95 -9.83 -11.10
N GLN A 42 -2.64 -9.91 -10.84
CA GLN A 42 -1.87 -11.14 -10.99
C GLN A 42 -2.16 -12.16 -9.87
N GLY A 43 -2.63 -11.70 -8.73
CA GLY A 43 -2.95 -12.57 -7.61
C GLY A 43 -3.59 -11.81 -6.44
N PRO A 44 -4.05 -12.54 -5.41
CA PRO A 44 -4.71 -11.92 -4.25
C PRO A 44 -3.73 -11.10 -3.41
N HIS A 45 -4.28 -10.08 -2.74
CA HIS A 45 -3.51 -9.33 -1.74
C HIS A 45 -3.35 -10.16 -0.46
N ASP A 46 -2.42 -9.73 0.38
CA ASP A 46 -2.12 -10.40 1.65
C ASP A 46 -3.02 -9.84 2.75
N LEU A 47 -4.05 -10.59 3.12
CA LEU A 47 -4.99 -10.18 4.17
C LEU A 47 -4.31 -9.92 5.50
N SER A 48 -3.28 -10.69 5.84
CA SER A 48 -2.59 -10.54 7.13
C SER A 48 -1.79 -9.25 7.26
N LEU A 49 -1.50 -8.59 6.15
CA LEU A 49 -0.76 -7.33 6.09
C LEU A 49 -1.61 -6.17 5.57
N SER A 50 -2.92 -6.37 5.47
CA SER A 50 -3.86 -5.36 5.01
C SER A 50 -4.76 -4.95 6.17
N PHE A 51 -5.06 -3.66 6.28
CA PHE A 51 -5.70 -3.10 7.47
C PHE A 51 -6.80 -2.13 7.10
N ILE A 52 -7.76 -1.99 8.02
CA ILE A 52 -8.83 -1.00 7.91
C ILE A 52 -8.84 -0.11 9.15
N CYS A 53 -9.46 1.05 8.99
CA CYS A 53 -9.84 1.89 10.12
C CYS A 53 -11.37 1.97 10.15
N ALA A 54 -11.93 1.72 11.31
CA ALA A 54 -13.36 1.83 11.55
C ALA A 54 -13.65 2.96 12.54
N ASP A 55 -14.72 3.70 12.29
CA ASP A 55 -15.26 4.72 13.17
C ASP A 55 -16.69 4.31 13.55
N ASP A 56 -16.92 4.04 14.85
CA ASP A 56 -18.20 3.52 15.35
C ASP A 56 -18.69 2.30 14.55
N GLY A 57 -17.77 1.38 14.22
CA GLY A 57 -18.09 0.17 13.49
C GLY A 57 -18.19 0.32 11.96
N GLU A 58 -18.10 1.54 11.44
CA GLU A 58 -18.11 1.81 10.02
C GLU A 58 -16.68 1.86 9.46
N THR A 59 -16.39 1.07 8.45
CA THR A 59 -15.10 1.12 7.76
C THR A 59 -14.97 2.43 6.98
N ILE A 60 -13.98 3.24 7.33
CA ILE A 60 -13.79 4.57 6.73
C ILE A 60 -12.45 4.74 6.02
N ALA A 61 -11.56 3.78 6.13
CA ALA A 61 -10.26 3.82 5.48
C ALA A 61 -9.70 2.41 5.34
N SER A 62 -8.80 2.24 4.38
CA SER A 62 -8.19 0.95 4.08
C SER A 62 -6.80 1.11 3.49
N VAL A 63 -5.91 0.19 3.83
CA VAL A 63 -4.64 -0.03 3.14
C VAL A 63 -4.49 -1.50 2.83
N ARG A 64 -4.14 -1.82 1.58
CA ARG A 64 -3.87 -3.21 1.18
C ARG A 64 -2.39 -3.39 0.88
N MET A 65 -1.91 -4.60 1.10
CA MET A 65 -0.56 -5.01 0.79
C MET A 65 -0.63 -6.26 -0.08
N THR A 66 0.17 -6.28 -1.15
CA THR A 66 0.25 -7.40 -2.07
C THR A 66 1.68 -7.90 -2.12
N ALA A 67 1.88 -9.21 -1.95
CA ALA A 67 3.21 -9.79 -2.02
C ALA A 67 3.79 -9.65 -3.43
N VAL A 68 5.00 -9.14 -3.53
CA VAL A 68 5.68 -8.91 -4.82
C VAL A 68 7.14 -9.35 -4.76
N GLN A 69 7.72 -9.53 -5.94
CA GLN A 69 9.14 -9.79 -6.09
C GLN A 69 9.70 -8.85 -7.17
N ALA A 70 10.87 -8.29 -6.90
CA ALA A 70 11.61 -7.48 -7.87
C ALA A 70 13.09 -7.82 -7.72
N GLY A 71 13.64 -8.54 -8.73
CA GLY A 71 14.97 -9.13 -8.64
C GLY A 71 14.99 -10.19 -7.54
N SER A 72 15.93 -10.08 -6.61
CA SER A 72 16.03 -10.98 -5.46
C SER A 72 15.27 -10.48 -4.24
N VAL A 73 14.56 -9.35 -4.34
CA VAL A 73 13.83 -8.77 -3.21
C VAL A 73 12.43 -9.36 -3.15
N ASN A 74 12.11 -9.98 -2.01
CA ASN A 74 10.77 -10.46 -1.68
C ASN A 74 10.12 -9.46 -0.74
N GLY A 75 9.24 -8.62 -1.29
CA GLY A 75 8.63 -7.53 -0.55
C GLY A 75 7.13 -7.48 -0.75
N HIS A 76 6.58 -6.29 -0.47
CA HIS A 76 5.16 -6.04 -0.60
C HIS A 76 4.91 -4.72 -1.32
N LEU A 77 3.89 -4.70 -2.15
CA LEU A 77 3.38 -3.48 -2.80
C LEU A 77 2.29 -2.92 -1.91
N LEU A 78 2.47 -1.69 -1.43
CA LEU A 78 1.46 -0.99 -0.63
C LEU A 78 0.48 -0.28 -1.55
N GLY A 79 -0.80 -0.49 -1.32
CA GLY A 79 -1.90 0.16 -1.99
C GLY A 79 -2.98 -0.82 -2.45
N PRO A 80 -4.17 -0.33 -2.70
CA PRO A 80 -4.58 1.06 -2.54
C PRO A 80 -4.62 1.51 -1.09
N LEU A 81 -4.29 2.76 -0.85
CA LEU A 81 -4.52 3.45 0.41
C LEU A 81 -5.59 4.49 0.17
N ALA A 82 -6.68 4.44 0.91
CA ALA A 82 -7.76 5.41 0.76
C ALA A 82 -8.43 5.69 2.10
N VAL A 83 -8.84 6.94 2.28
CA VAL A 83 -9.58 7.43 3.44
C VAL A 83 -10.80 8.14 2.90
N ARG A 84 -11.97 7.92 3.49
CA ARG A 84 -13.19 8.62 3.08
C ARG A 84 -13.04 10.12 3.29
N PRO A 85 -13.61 10.95 2.39
CA PRO A 85 -13.48 12.41 2.48
C PRO A 85 -13.86 12.97 3.84
N SER A 86 -14.87 12.39 4.50
CA SER A 86 -15.33 12.81 5.83
C SER A 86 -14.27 12.68 6.92
N HIS A 87 -13.24 11.89 6.70
CA HIS A 87 -12.21 11.56 7.70
C HIS A 87 -10.80 11.98 7.29
N LYS A 88 -10.67 12.70 6.19
CA LYS A 88 -9.37 13.22 5.74
C LYS A 88 -8.80 14.27 6.68
N GLY A 89 -7.47 14.39 6.71
CA GLY A 89 -6.80 15.40 7.53
C GLY A 89 -6.63 15.04 8.99
N ARG A 90 -6.89 13.79 9.36
CA ARG A 90 -6.78 13.31 10.76
C ARG A 90 -5.60 12.36 10.99
N GLY A 91 -4.74 12.17 9.99
CA GLY A 91 -3.60 11.27 10.09
C GLY A 91 -3.93 9.78 9.97
N ILE A 92 -5.14 9.42 9.57
CA ILE A 92 -5.58 8.02 9.47
C ILE A 92 -4.78 7.26 8.41
N GLY A 93 -4.57 7.86 7.24
CA GLY A 93 -3.79 7.24 6.17
C GLY A 93 -2.36 6.96 6.60
N ARG A 94 -1.73 7.91 7.27
CA ARG A 94 -0.35 7.75 7.79
C ARG A 94 -0.27 6.64 8.83
N GLU A 95 -1.26 6.55 9.70
CA GLU A 95 -1.31 5.50 10.71
C GLU A 95 -1.47 4.13 10.07
N LEU A 96 -2.34 4.00 9.07
CA LEU A 96 -2.49 2.76 8.32
C LEU A 96 -1.17 2.33 7.65
N VAL A 97 -0.47 3.27 7.03
CA VAL A 97 0.84 2.99 6.41
C VAL A 97 1.83 2.49 7.47
N ARG A 98 1.90 3.16 8.61
CA ARG A 98 2.81 2.76 9.70
C ARG A 98 2.50 1.35 10.20
N ILE A 99 1.23 1.04 10.42
CA ILE A 99 0.77 -0.28 10.85
C ILE A 99 1.15 -1.35 9.82
N ALA A 100 0.92 -1.07 8.55
CA ALA A 100 1.22 -2.02 7.48
C ALA A 100 2.73 -2.29 7.34
N ILE A 101 3.55 -1.25 7.41
CA ILE A 101 5.01 -1.37 7.34
C ILE A 101 5.53 -2.20 8.54
N ASP A 102 5.04 -1.88 9.74
CA ASP A 102 5.47 -2.59 10.95
C ASP A 102 5.09 -4.07 10.89
N ALA A 103 3.87 -4.37 10.44
CA ALA A 103 3.41 -5.75 10.25
C ALA A 103 4.25 -6.49 9.20
N ALA A 104 4.57 -5.83 8.09
CA ALA A 104 5.41 -6.40 7.04
C ALA A 104 6.81 -6.72 7.55
N ARG A 105 7.40 -5.81 8.32
CA ARG A 105 8.72 -6.02 8.94
C ARG A 105 8.71 -7.25 9.85
N ARG A 106 7.71 -7.36 10.70
CA ARG A 106 7.57 -8.50 11.61
C ARG A 106 7.38 -9.83 10.90
N LYS A 107 6.75 -9.80 9.72
CA LYS A 107 6.52 -10.99 8.92
C LYS A 107 7.69 -11.38 8.02
N GLY A 108 8.76 -10.58 8.02
CA GLY A 108 9.96 -10.87 7.25
C GLY A 108 9.97 -10.31 5.83
N SER A 109 9.10 -9.38 5.51
CA SER A 109 9.17 -8.67 4.22
C SER A 109 10.49 -7.91 4.11
N GLU A 110 11.10 -7.92 2.94
CA GLU A 110 12.38 -7.26 2.75
C GLU A 110 12.24 -5.79 2.35
N ALA A 111 11.09 -5.40 1.81
CA ALA A 111 10.85 -4.03 1.40
C ALA A 111 9.37 -3.78 1.18
N VAL A 112 8.93 -2.53 1.38
CA VAL A 112 7.60 -2.09 0.95
C VAL A 112 7.77 -1.08 -0.17
N ILE A 113 7.12 -1.35 -1.29
CA ILE A 113 7.21 -0.54 -2.51
C ILE A 113 5.83 0.05 -2.78
N LEU A 114 5.80 1.26 -3.33
CA LEU A 114 4.55 1.87 -3.77
C LEU A 114 4.78 2.82 -4.94
N VAL A 115 3.69 3.15 -5.62
CA VAL A 115 3.65 4.25 -6.59
C VAL A 115 2.77 5.32 -5.96
N GLY A 116 3.34 6.47 -5.63
CA GLY A 116 2.62 7.50 -4.90
C GLY A 116 3.32 8.84 -4.88
N ASP A 117 2.83 9.71 -4.01
CA ASP A 117 3.25 11.10 -3.94
C ASP A 117 4.42 11.26 -2.96
N PRO A 118 5.64 11.60 -3.45
CA PRO A 118 6.80 11.70 -2.58
C PRO A 118 6.62 12.61 -1.36
N PRO A 119 6.02 13.82 -1.47
CA PRO A 119 5.82 14.67 -0.29
C PRO A 119 4.98 14.03 0.80
N TYR A 120 4.07 13.12 0.44
CA TYR A 120 3.26 12.41 1.41
C TYR A 120 4.02 11.25 2.05
N TYR A 121 4.72 10.45 1.24
CA TYR A 121 5.31 9.19 1.69
C TYR A 121 6.76 9.32 2.19
N CYS A 122 7.55 10.26 1.68
CA CYS A 122 8.94 10.41 2.13
C CYS A 122 9.07 10.69 3.62
N PRO A 123 8.18 11.50 4.25
CA PRO A 123 8.22 11.67 5.71
C PRO A 123 7.93 10.39 6.49
N LEU A 124 7.35 9.38 5.84
CA LEU A 124 7.05 8.08 6.46
C LEU A 124 8.20 7.07 6.30
N GLY A 125 9.32 7.48 5.73
CA GLY A 125 10.49 6.64 5.55
C GLY A 125 10.72 6.12 4.14
N PHE A 126 9.86 6.48 3.20
CA PHE A 126 10.03 6.07 1.80
C PHE A 126 11.09 6.93 1.11
N GLU A 127 11.81 6.32 0.19
CA GLU A 127 12.77 6.99 -0.67
C GLU A 127 12.54 6.56 -2.12
N ARG A 128 13.00 7.37 -3.07
CA ARG A 128 12.83 7.06 -4.48
C ARG A 128 13.67 5.86 -4.86
N VAL A 129 13.07 4.95 -5.64
CA VAL A 129 13.80 3.85 -6.25
C VAL A 129 14.70 4.43 -7.34
N ALA A 130 15.91 3.86 -7.49
CA ALA A 130 16.84 4.28 -8.52
C ALA A 130 16.16 4.23 -9.89
N HIS A 131 16.45 5.24 -10.74
CA HIS A 131 15.84 5.36 -12.06
C HIS A 131 16.06 4.08 -12.88
N ASN A 132 14.98 3.54 -13.46
CA ASN A 132 14.99 2.31 -14.25
C ASN A 132 15.42 1.03 -13.51
N ALA A 133 15.49 1.06 -12.17
CA ALA A 133 15.86 -0.14 -11.41
C ALA A 133 14.79 -1.22 -11.54
N ILE A 134 13.51 -0.84 -11.44
CA ILE A 134 12.39 -1.78 -11.59
C ILE A 134 11.43 -1.33 -12.68
N THR A 135 10.87 -2.33 -13.38
CA THR A 135 9.91 -2.13 -14.46
C THR A 135 8.53 -2.62 -14.01
N PHE A 136 7.53 -1.77 -14.15
CA PHE A 136 6.14 -2.10 -13.89
C PHE A 136 5.44 -2.63 -15.16
N PRO A 137 4.35 -3.41 -15.02
CA PRO A 137 3.61 -3.93 -16.18
C PRO A 137 2.71 -2.90 -16.88
N GLY A 138 2.98 -1.62 -16.70
CA GLY A 138 2.29 -0.53 -17.33
C GLY A 138 3.02 0.78 -17.13
N PRO A 139 2.56 1.87 -17.76
CA PRO A 139 3.21 3.17 -17.62
C PRO A 139 3.21 3.65 -16.16
N VAL A 140 4.35 4.16 -15.70
CA VAL A 140 4.51 4.73 -14.36
C VAL A 140 5.49 5.90 -14.43
N ASP A 141 5.21 6.93 -13.64
CA ASP A 141 6.17 8.02 -13.46
C ASP A 141 7.28 7.51 -12.53
N PRO A 142 8.54 7.43 -13.03
CA PRO A 142 9.65 6.89 -12.21
C PRO A 142 9.86 7.67 -10.91
N SER A 143 9.55 8.96 -10.88
CA SER A 143 9.72 9.79 -9.67
C SER A 143 8.73 9.42 -8.55
N ARG A 144 7.69 8.65 -8.87
CA ARG A 144 6.66 8.23 -7.93
C ARG A 144 6.85 6.79 -7.43
N VAL A 145 7.87 6.10 -7.92
CA VAL A 145 8.20 4.74 -7.45
C VAL A 145 9.05 4.86 -6.20
N LEU A 146 8.49 4.45 -5.07
CA LEU A 146 9.08 4.67 -3.76
C LEU A 146 9.26 3.34 -3.04
N VAL A 147 10.26 3.28 -2.15
CA VAL A 147 10.55 2.09 -1.35
C VAL A 147 10.93 2.48 0.06
N VAL A 148 10.46 1.69 1.04
CA VAL A 148 11.07 1.64 2.36
C VAL A 148 11.74 0.28 2.49
N PRO A 149 13.09 0.26 2.55
CA PRO A 149 13.80 -1.01 2.77
C PRO A 149 13.61 -1.47 4.22
N LEU A 150 13.31 -2.74 4.41
CA LEU A 150 13.12 -3.34 5.73
C LEU A 150 14.32 -4.18 6.15
N VAL A 151 15.22 -4.47 5.19
CA VAL A 151 16.52 -5.08 5.44
C VAL A 151 17.59 -4.23 4.75
N GLU A 152 18.81 -4.27 5.26
CA GLU A 152 19.87 -3.31 4.93
C GLU A 152 20.15 -3.15 3.43
N ASP A 153 20.17 -4.24 2.68
CA ASP A 153 20.56 -4.24 1.27
C ASP A 153 19.39 -4.29 0.28
N ALA A 154 18.15 -4.19 0.77
CA ALA A 154 16.97 -4.37 -0.10
C ALA A 154 16.92 -3.36 -1.23
N HIS A 155 17.19 -2.08 -0.96
CA HIS A 155 17.11 -1.05 -1.99
C HIS A 155 18.07 -1.34 -3.15
N SER A 156 19.30 -1.72 -2.83
CA SER A 156 20.32 -1.99 -3.87
C SER A 156 20.07 -3.27 -4.67
N ARG A 157 19.27 -4.20 -4.15
CA ARG A 157 18.90 -5.44 -4.84
C ARG A 157 17.66 -5.33 -5.72
N LEU A 158 16.93 -4.21 -5.63
CA LEU A 158 15.75 -3.99 -6.46
C LEU A 158 16.17 -3.88 -7.93
N LYS A 159 15.63 -4.75 -8.77
CA LYS A 159 15.87 -4.73 -10.21
C LYS A 159 14.86 -5.57 -10.98
N GLY A 160 14.79 -5.33 -12.28
CA GLY A 160 13.97 -6.13 -13.19
C GLY A 160 12.48 -5.82 -13.08
N THR A 161 11.68 -6.72 -13.61
CA THR A 161 10.23 -6.57 -13.62
C THR A 161 9.64 -6.93 -12.26
N ILE A 162 8.90 -6.01 -11.67
CA ILE A 162 8.16 -6.30 -10.44
C ILE A 162 6.89 -7.09 -10.77
N GLY A 163 6.62 -8.12 -10.00
CA GLY A 163 5.43 -8.95 -10.18
C GLY A 163 4.93 -9.55 -8.88
N TRP A 164 3.72 -10.08 -8.95
CA TRP A 164 3.09 -10.75 -7.83
C TRP A 164 3.89 -12.00 -7.42
N ARG A 165 3.99 -12.22 -6.13
CA ARG A 165 4.72 -13.37 -5.54
C ARG A 165 3.72 -14.26 -4.80
N LYS A 166 3.79 -15.53 -5.12
CA LYS A 166 2.97 -16.54 -4.47
C LYS A 166 3.37 -16.76 -3.00
#